data_98d5a14c3be35a9371c71244c44d5230
#
_entry.id   98d5a14c3be35a9371c71244c44d5230
#
_cell.length_a   1.000
_cell.length_b   1.000
_cell.length_c   1.000
_cell.angle_alpha   90.00
_cell.angle_beta   90.00
_cell.angle_gamma   90.00
#
_symmetry.space_group_name_H-M   'P 1'
#
loop_
_entity.id
_entity.type
_entity.pdbx_description
1 polymer ?
#
loop_
_entity_poly.entity_id
_entity_poly.type
_entity_poly.pdbx_seq_one_letter_code
_entity_poly.pdbx_strand_id
1 'polypeptide(L)'
;MPEVVIPEYIIVHDGTPNNTRARNYTVRYRDYIKNVASSEIYATWPQSTIYANILAIQSFTLNRVYTEWYRSRGYDFTITSSTAYDHKWIPERNIFDTIDEAVDNIFNNYLSRPNVKQPILTQYCDGRQVSCPGLMTQWGSKALGDQGYTPIQILRNYYGNNMYINSTEQISGIPSSYPGAALRIGSRGNSVRTIQEQLNVISNAYPLIPKTAADGIFGEDTAEAVRTFQEIFDLTPDGIVGFNTWYKISALYVGVSQIAEYS
;
A
#
# COMPACT_ATOMS: atom_id res chain seq x y z
N MET A 1 12.30 8.35 10.45
CA MET A 1 11.59 7.30 9.67
C MET A 1 10.62 8.01 8.76
N PRO A 2 10.47 7.61 7.51
CA PRO A 2 9.48 8.23 6.65
C PRO A 2 8.08 8.09 7.26
N GLU A 3 7.29 9.12 7.17
CA GLU A 3 5.89 9.12 7.62
C GLU A 3 5.03 8.40 6.57
N VAL A 4 4.02 7.66 7.02
CA VAL A 4 3.03 7.07 6.11
C VAL A 4 2.20 8.20 5.51
N VAL A 5 2.10 8.20 4.19
CA VAL A 5 1.34 9.17 3.42
C VAL A 5 0.13 8.46 2.80
N ILE A 6 -1.06 9.02 2.99
CA ILE A 6 -2.27 8.53 2.33
C ILE A 6 -2.31 9.13 0.92
N PRO A 7 -2.46 8.30 -0.13
CA PRO A 7 -2.57 8.81 -1.49
C PRO A 7 -3.88 9.58 -1.68
N GLU A 8 -3.85 10.67 -2.42
CA GLU A 8 -5.07 11.39 -2.79
C GLU A 8 -5.91 10.57 -3.77
N TYR A 9 -5.26 9.90 -4.73
CA TYR A 9 -5.89 9.07 -5.75
C TYR A 9 -5.21 7.71 -5.86
N ILE A 10 -5.97 6.70 -6.27
CA ILE A 10 -5.48 5.38 -6.69
C ILE A 10 -6.09 5.01 -8.04
N ILE A 11 -5.47 4.05 -8.73
CA ILE A 11 -5.99 3.52 -9.98
C ILE A 11 -6.57 2.13 -9.72
N VAL A 12 -7.87 1.99 -9.97
CA VAL A 12 -8.61 0.73 -9.81
C VAL A 12 -8.79 0.09 -11.18
N HIS A 13 -8.32 -1.14 -11.33
CA HIS A 13 -8.56 -1.98 -12.51
C HIS A 13 -9.86 -2.76 -12.31
N ASP A 14 -10.85 -2.52 -13.15
CA ASP A 14 -12.19 -3.11 -12.97
C ASP A 14 -12.27 -4.54 -13.54
N GLY A 15 -11.54 -5.44 -12.90
CA GLY A 15 -11.48 -6.85 -13.30
C GLY A 15 -10.34 -7.61 -12.64
N THR A 16 -10.07 -8.81 -13.14
CA THR A 16 -8.88 -9.57 -12.74
C THR A 16 -7.62 -8.97 -13.37
N PRO A 17 -6.43 -9.11 -12.76
CA PRO A 17 -5.21 -8.43 -13.24
C PRO A 17 -4.88 -8.68 -14.71
N ASN A 18 -5.16 -9.88 -15.21
CA ASN A 18 -4.85 -10.28 -16.59
C ASN A 18 -5.95 -9.92 -17.61
N ASN A 19 -7.03 -9.27 -17.20
CA ASN A 19 -8.09 -8.86 -18.10
C ASN A 19 -7.72 -7.55 -18.83
N THR A 20 -7.01 -7.64 -19.93
CA THR A 20 -6.56 -6.49 -20.73
C THR A 20 -7.70 -5.65 -21.34
N ARG A 21 -8.95 -6.11 -21.27
CA ARG A 21 -10.15 -5.36 -21.73
C ARG A 21 -10.80 -4.59 -20.58
N ALA A 22 -10.42 -4.83 -19.36
CA ALA A 22 -10.96 -4.14 -18.20
C ALA A 22 -10.49 -2.67 -18.18
N ARG A 23 -11.35 -1.79 -17.71
CA ARG A 23 -11.09 -0.35 -17.64
C ARG A 23 -10.35 -0.01 -16.33
N ASN A 24 -9.41 0.93 -16.42
CA ASN A 24 -8.79 1.55 -15.26
C ASN A 24 -9.53 2.84 -14.89
N TYR A 25 -9.83 3.00 -13.60
CA TYR A 25 -10.48 4.19 -13.05
C TYR A 25 -9.54 4.88 -12.07
N THR A 26 -9.29 6.17 -12.27
CA THR A 26 -8.63 7.02 -11.26
C THR A 26 -9.69 7.48 -10.26
N VAL A 27 -9.55 7.05 -9.01
CA VAL A 27 -10.53 7.26 -7.96
C VAL A 27 -9.85 7.94 -6.77
N ARG A 28 -10.53 8.89 -6.11
CA ARG A 28 -10.04 9.41 -4.83
C ARG A 28 -9.96 8.28 -3.81
N TYR A 29 -8.86 8.20 -3.08
CA TYR A 29 -8.62 7.15 -2.11
C TYR A 29 -9.79 7.01 -1.11
N ARG A 30 -10.27 8.13 -0.55
CA ARG A 30 -11.42 8.14 0.36
C ARG A 30 -12.67 7.54 -0.28
N ASP A 31 -12.99 7.93 -1.52
CA ASP A 31 -14.15 7.45 -2.24
C ASP A 31 -14.03 5.95 -2.58
N TYR A 32 -12.81 5.49 -2.85
CA TYR A 32 -12.52 4.07 -3.00
C TYR A 32 -12.86 3.28 -1.74
N ILE A 33 -12.39 3.73 -0.57
CA ILE A 33 -12.66 3.05 0.71
C ILE A 33 -14.17 3.02 1.01
N LYS A 34 -14.89 4.13 0.79
CA LYS A 34 -16.35 4.20 0.94
C LYS A 34 -17.07 3.20 0.04
N ASN A 35 -16.65 3.11 -1.21
CA ASN A 35 -17.20 2.20 -2.20
C ASN A 35 -16.99 0.73 -1.80
N VAL A 36 -15.76 0.34 -1.47
CA VAL A 36 -15.43 -1.02 -1.05
C VAL A 36 -16.22 -1.40 0.20
N ALA A 37 -16.20 -0.57 1.24
CA ALA A 37 -16.94 -0.83 2.47
C ALA A 37 -18.45 -0.98 2.21
N SER A 38 -19.04 -0.10 1.39
CA SER A 38 -20.46 -0.22 1.00
C SER A 38 -20.76 -1.45 0.13
N SER A 39 -19.75 -2.05 -0.50
CA SER A 39 -19.90 -3.24 -1.36
C SER A 39 -19.68 -4.56 -0.63
N GLU A 40 -18.95 -4.54 0.49
CA GLU A 40 -18.50 -5.75 1.18
C GLU A 40 -19.14 -5.98 2.55
N ILE A 41 -19.54 -4.91 3.25
CA ILE A 41 -20.15 -5.03 4.58
C ILE A 41 -21.53 -4.34 4.64
N TYR A 42 -22.29 -4.65 5.67
CA TYR A 42 -23.64 -4.09 5.82
C TYR A 42 -23.59 -2.84 6.71
N ALA A 43 -24.22 -1.77 6.24
CA ALA A 43 -24.34 -0.50 6.96
C ALA A 43 -25.13 -0.59 8.29
N THR A 44 -25.84 -1.71 8.49
CA THR A 44 -26.62 -2.01 9.70
C THR A 44 -25.88 -2.83 10.75
N TRP A 45 -24.62 -3.17 10.49
CA TRP A 45 -23.81 -3.89 11.46
C TRP A 45 -23.41 -3.01 12.66
N PRO A 46 -22.96 -3.60 13.79
CA PRO A 46 -22.44 -2.82 14.91
C PRO A 46 -21.34 -1.84 14.46
N GLN A 47 -21.34 -0.64 14.98
CA GLN A 47 -20.38 0.40 14.61
C GLN A 47 -18.93 -0.09 14.81
N SER A 48 -18.65 -0.84 15.88
CA SER A 48 -17.33 -1.43 16.10
C SER A 48 -16.90 -2.39 15.01
N THR A 49 -17.83 -3.17 14.45
CA THR A 49 -17.58 -4.04 13.30
C THR A 49 -17.31 -3.24 12.04
N ILE A 50 -18.11 -2.19 11.78
CA ILE A 50 -17.92 -1.31 10.61
C ILE A 50 -16.52 -0.69 10.66
N TYR A 51 -16.12 -0.10 11.77
CA TYR A 51 -14.78 0.49 11.93
C TYR A 51 -13.66 -0.54 11.78
N ALA A 52 -13.79 -1.74 12.36
CA ALA A 52 -12.78 -2.79 12.22
C ALA A 52 -12.57 -3.19 10.75
N ASN A 53 -13.65 -3.37 10.00
CA ASN A 53 -13.56 -3.72 8.58
C ASN A 53 -13.01 -2.56 7.74
N ILE A 54 -13.42 -1.32 7.97
CA ILE A 54 -12.86 -0.14 7.27
C ILE A 54 -11.35 -0.04 7.52
N LEU A 55 -10.89 -0.19 8.75
CA LEU A 55 -9.45 -0.18 9.09
C LEU A 55 -8.67 -1.30 8.38
N ALA A 56 -9.26 -2.49 8.26
CA ALA A 56 -8.66 -3.58 7.49
C ALA A 56 -8.59 -3.24 5.99
N ILE A 57 -9.67 -2.73 5.39
CA ILE A 57 -9.70 -2.29 3.99
C ILE A 57 -8.65 -1.20 3.72
N GLN A 58 -8.55 -0.20 4.60
CA GLN A 58 -7.57 0.88 4.49
C GLN A 58 -6.13 0.36 4.54
N SER A 59 -5.82 -0.47 5.53
CA SER A 59 -4.47 -1.00 5.71
C SER A 59 -4.05 -1.91 4.56
N PHE A 60 -4.95 -2.76 4.07
CA PHE A 60 -4.72 -3.56 2.87
C PHE A 60 -4.44 -2.67 1.64
N THR A 61 -5.28 -1.67 1.41
CA THR A 61 -5.13 -0.76 0.27
C THR A 61 -3.80 0.00 0.34
N LEU A 62 -3.44 0.55 1.52
CA LEU A 62 -2.17 1.24 1.71
C LEU A 62 -0.97 0.30 1.54
N ASN A 63 -1.08 -0.95 1.98
CA ASN A 63 -0.04 -1.94 1.72
C ASN A 63 0.17 -2.14 0.20
N ARG A 64 -0.90 -2.26 -0.59
CA ARG A 64 -0.83 -2.36 -2.06
C ARG A 64 -0.17 -1.13 -2.70
N VAL A 65 -0.44 0.06 -2.16
CA VAL A 65 0.18 1.32 -2.61
C VAL A 65 1.68 1.31 -2.31
N TYR A 66 2.07 1.05 -1.08
CA TYR A 66 3.47 1.15 -0.64
C TYR A 66 4.36 0.05 -1.21
N THR A 67 3.84 -1.16 -1.40
CA THR A 67 4.57 -2.26 -2.05
C THR A 67 4.59 -2.14 -3.57
N GLU A 68 3.85 -1.20 -4.14
CA GLU A 68 3.62 -1.08 -5.60
C GLU A 68 3.29 -2.45 -6.23
N TRP A 69 2.46 -3.24 -5.53
CA TRP A 69 2.25 -4.66 -5.81
C TRP A 69 1.99 -4.99 -7.27
N TYR A 70 1.11 -4.25 -7.93
CA TYR A 70 0.82 -4.46 -9.35
C TYR A 70 1.81 -3.75 -10.26
N ARG A 71 2.21 -2.52 -9.92
CA ARG A 71 3.12 -1.73 -10.75
C ARG A 71 4.50 -2.37 -10.86
N SER A 72 5.02 -2.96 -9.78
CA SER A 72 6.28 -3.73 -9.80
C SER A 72 6.23 -4.97 -10.69
N ARG A 73 5.03 -5.42 -11.08
CA ARG A 73 4.78 -6.55 -11.99
C ARG A 73 4.43 -6.11 -13.41
N GLY A 74 4.58 -4.83 -13.73
CA GLY A 74 4.36 -4.28 -15.06
C GLY A 74 2.92 -3.85 -15.37
N TYR A 75 2.03 -3.84 -14.37
CA TYR A 75 0.68 -3.31 -14.53
C TYR A 75 0.64 -1.80 -14.31
N ASP A 76 -0.33 -1.11 -14.89
CA ASP A 76 -0.51 0.35 -14.84
C ASP A 76 -1.56 0.81 -13.82
N PHE A 77 -1.95 -0.06 -12.88
CA PHE A 77 -2.95 0.21 -11.84
C PHE A 77 -2.42 -0.09 -10.43
N THR A 78 -3.13 0.39 -9.42
CA THR A 78 -2.77 0.23 -8.00
C THR A 78 -3.41 -1.01 -7.38
N ILE A 79 -4.67 -1.29 -7.72
CA ILE A 79 -5.49 -2.33 -7.10
C ILE A 79 -6.57 -2.80 -8.09
N THR A 80 -7.14 -3.98 -7.87
CA THR A 80 -8.22 -4.51 -8.70
C THR A 80 -9.58 -4.41 -8.02
N SER A 81 -10.67 -4.53 -8.80
CA SER A 81 -12.05 -4.68 -8.28
C SER A 81 -12.43 -6.14 -7.99
N SER A 82 -11.49 -7.07 -8.13
CA SER A 82 -11.75 -8.51 -8.02
C SER A 82 -11.47 -9.02 -6.61
N THR A 83 -12.48 -9.60 -5.95
CA THR A 83 -12.37 -10.22 -4.62
C THR A 83 -11.47 -11.45 -4.57
N ALA A 84 -11.09 -12.00 -5.72
CA ALA A 84 -10.10 -13.08 -5.79
C ALA A 84 -8.66 -12.57 -5.58
N TYR A 85 -8.43 -11.28 -5.71
CA TYR A 85 -7.12 -10.64 -5.60
C TYR A 85 -7.09 -9.54 -4.54
N ASP A 86 -8.11 -8.67 -4.52
CA ASP A 86 -8.19 -7.51 -3.65
C ASP A 86 -9.61 -7.32 -3.09
N HIS A 87 -10.30 -6.24 -3.45
CA HIS A 87 -11.56 -5.82 -2.88
C HIS A 87 -12.69 -5.77 -3.90
N LYS A 88 -13.93 -5.90 -3.42
CA LYS A 88 -15.13 -5.65 -4.24
C LYS A 88 -15.35 -4.15 -4.39
N TRP A 89 -14.87 -3.60 -5.50
CA TRP A 89 -15.19 -2.23 -5.91
C TRP A 89 -16.15 -2.25 -7.10
N ILE A 90 -17.15 -1.37 -7.12
CA ILE A 90 -18.18 -1.32 -8.16
C ILE A 90 -18.29 0.12 -8.68
N PRO A 91 -18.13 0.38 -9.99
CA PRO A 91 -18.33 1.72 -10.56
C PRO A 91 -19.69 2.30 -10.17
N GLU A 92 -19.73 3.58 -9.84
CA GLU A 92 -20.96 4.31 -9.50
C GLU A 92 -21.78 3.71 -8.34
N ARG A 93 -21.13 2.96 -7.45
CA ARG A 93 -21.76 2.38 -6.27
C ARG A 93 -22.38 3.46 -5.40
N ASN A 94 -23.64 3.28 -5.05
CA ASN A 94 -24.30 4.09 -4.02
C ASN A 94 -23.65 3.85 -2.66
N ILE A 95 -23.23 4.90 -1.98
CA ILE A 95 -22.59 4.85 -0.67
C ILE A 95 -23.66 5.00 0.41
N PHE A 96 -23.62 4.14 1.43
CA PHE A 96 -24.53 4.24 2.58
C PHE A 96 -24.05 5.31 3.56
N ASP A 97 -24.94 6.16 4.06
CA ASP A 97 -24.62 7.28 4.95
C ASP A 97 -23.78 6.86 6.18
N THR A 98 -24.14 5.74 6.81
CA THR A 98 -23.40 5.18 7.95
C THR A 98 -21.94 4.82 7.58
N ILE A 99 -21.72 4.30 6.39
CA ILE A 99 -20.39 3.96 5.89
C ILE A 99 -19.64 5.23 5.51
N ASP A 100 -20.30 6.19 4.89
CA ASP A 100 -19.75 7.49 4.51
C ASP A 100 -19.17 8.20 5.73
N GLU A 101 -19.98 8.35 6.77
CA GLU A 101 -19.59 8.96 8.04
C GLU A 101 -18.46 8.16 8.73
N ALA A 102 -18.56 6.83 8.77
CA ALA A 102 -17.55 6.00 9.41
C ALA A 102 -16.18 6.13 8.73
N VAL A 103 -16.13 6.17 7.40
CA VAL A 103 -14.87 6.37 6.67
C VAL A 103 -14.32 7.77 6.92
N ASP A 104 -15.16 8.80 6.89
CA ASP A 104 -14.71 10.17 7.13
C ASP A 104 -14.09 10.36 8.51
N ASN A 105 -14.60 9.65 9.53
CA ASN A 105 -14.08 9.70 10.89
C ASN A 105 -12.69 9.06 11.05
N ILE A 106 -12.33 8.09 10.22
CA ILE A 106 -11.11 7.29 10.42
C ILE A 106 -10.23 7.14 9.17
N PHE A 107 -10.48 7.88 8.08
CA PHE A 107 -9.80 7.65 6.80
C PHE A 107 -8.28 7.85 6.85
N ASN A 108 -7.78 8.55 7.85
CA ASN A 108 -6.37 8.78 8.09
C ASN A 108 -5.72 7.76 9.04
N ASN A 109 -6.48 6.74 9.46
CA ASN A 109 -6.00 5.68 10.32
C ASN A 109 -5.58 4.44 9.52
N TYR A 110 -4.60 3.72 10.05
CA TYR A 110 -4.12 2.46 9.49
C TYR A 110 -3.58 1.54 10.58
N LEU A 111 -3.44 0.26 10.27
CA LEU A 111 -2.95 -0.74 11.19
C LEU A 111 -1.45 -0.96 11.01
N SER A 112 -0.73 -1.05 12.11
CA SER A 112 0.72 -1.30 12.14
C SER A 112 1.12 -2.20 13.29
N ARG A 113 2.40 -2.61 13.32
CA ARG A 113 3.01 -3.36 14.43
C ARG A 113 3.95 -2.47 15.25
N PRO A 114 4.34 -2.90 16.49
CA PRO A 114 5.27 -2.14 17.32
C PRO A 114 6.59 -1.86 16.58
N ASN A 115 7.09 -0.66 16.77
CA ASN A 115 8.33 -0.17 16.14
C ASN A 115 8.29 -0.09 14.60
N VAL A 116 7.11 -0.30 14.03
CA VAL A 116 6.84 -0.26 12.59
C VAL A 116 5.64 0.66 12.41
N LYS A 117 5.81 1.83 11.77
CA LYS A 117 4.70 2.78 11.53
C LYS A 117 3.89 2.46 10.27
N GLN A 118 3.96 1.23 9.76
CA GLN A 118 3.50 0.89 8.43
C GLN A 118 2.17 0.20 8.40
N PRO A 119 1.44 0.34 7.27
CA PRO A 119 0.25 -0.44 7.02
C PRO A 119 0.58 -1.93 6.90
N ILE A 120 0.02 -2.76 7.76
CA ILE A 120 0.11 -4.21 7.62
C ILE A 120 -0.79 -4.72 6.50
N LEU A 121 -0.42 -5.86 5.89
CA LEU A 121 -1.26 -6.54 4.93
C LEU A 121 -2.41 -7.26 5.65
N THR A 122 -3.58 -6.65 5.63
CA THR A 122 -4.77 -7.12 6.34
C THR A 122 -5.69 -7.90 5.42
N GLN A 123 -5.31 -9.12 5.10
CA GLN A 123 -6.16 -10.02 4.30
C GLN A 123 -7.40 -10.47 5.08
N TYR A 124 -8.51 -10.64 4.38
CA TYR A 124 -9.78 -11.09 4.94
C TYR A 124 -10.66 -11.76 3.89
N CYS A 125 -11.73 -12.42 4.33
CA CYS A 125 -12.81 -12.90 3.47
C CYS A 125 -14.17 -12.73 4.16
N ASP A 126 -15.26 -13.12 3.50
CA ASP A 126 -16.59 -13.05 4.08
C ASP A 126 -16.77 -14.02 5.26
N GLY A 127 -16.15 -15.19 5.20
CA GLY A 127 -16.23 -16.23 6.23
C GLY A 127 -17.51 -17.06 6.23
N ARG A 128 -18.35 -16.92 5.18
CA ARG A 128 -19.57 -17.72 4.96
C ARG A 128 -19.54 -18.45 3.62
N GLN A 129 -19.31 -17.72 2.54
CA GLN A 129 -19.21 -18.28 1.19
C GLN A 129 -17.80 -18.79 0.91
N VAL A 130 -16.79 -18.13 1.48
CA VAL A 130 -15.37 -18.46 1.34
C VAL A 130 -14.78 -18.75 2.72
N SER A 131 -14.09 -19.89 2.84
CA SER A 131 -13.29 -20.22 4.03
C SER A 131 -11.88 -19.70 3.88
N CYS A 132 -11.39 -18.96 4.86
CA CYS A 132 -10.04 -18.38 4.88
C CYS A 132 -9.39 -18.59 6.28
N PRO A 133 -8.93 -19.80 6.60
CA PRO A 133 -8.33 -20.10 7.89
C PRO A 133 -7.15 -19.18 8.20
N GLY A 134 -7.12 -18.61 9.41
CA GLY A 134 -6.07 -17.69 9.85
C GLY A 134 -6.21 -16.24 9.39
N LEU A 135 -7.21 -15.93 8.56
CA LEU A 135 -7.51 -14.55 8.14
C LEU A 135 -8.72 -14.00 8.89
N MET A 136 -8.89 -12.70 8.87
CA MET A 136 -10.11 -12.06 9.37
C MET A 136 -11.31 -12.48 8.53
N THR A 137 -12.42 -12.77 9.20
CA THR A 137 -13.71 -13.00 8.52
C THR A 137 -14.68 -11.87 8.84
N GLN A 138 -15.34 -11.35 7.82
CA GLN A 138 -16.30 -10.23 7.96
C GLN A 138 -17.47 -10.63 8.89
N TRP A 139 -18.06 -11.80 8.69
CA TRP A 139 -19.12 -12.29 9.57
C TRP A 139 -18.63 -12.67 10.97
N GLY A 140 -17.41 -13.13 11.12
CA GLY A 140 -16.77 -13.34 12.43
C GLY A 140 -16.56 -12.04 13.17
N SER A 141 -16.10 -10.99 12.47
CA SER A 141 -15.99 -9.66 13.06
C SER A 141 -17.34 -9.09 13.53
N LYS A 142 -18.42 -9.37 12.76
CA LYS A 142 -19.78 -9.03 13.19
C LYS A 142 -20.17 -9.77 14.47
N ALA A 143 -19.91 -11.06 14.55
CA ALA A 143 -20.23 -11.82 15.76
C ALA A 143 -19.51 -11.30 17.01
N LEU A 144 -18.26 -10.84 16.87
CA LEU A 144 -17.52 -10.17 17.96
C LEU A 144 -18.11 -8.79 18.29
N GLY A 145 -18.51 -8.03 17.29
CA GLY A 145 -19.17 -6.73 17.48
C GLY A 145 -20.52 -6.86 18.18
N ASP A 146 -21.32 -7.88 17.86
CA ASP A 146 -22.58 -8.20 18.54
C ASP A 146 -22.35 -8.54 20.03
N GLN A 147 -21.17 -9.04 20.39
CA GLN A 147 -20.75 -9.32 21.76
C GLN A 147 -20.15 -8.09 22.48
N GLY A 148 -20.16 -6.93 21.85
CA GLY A 148 -19.66 -5.68 22.42
C GLY A 148 -18.13 -5.47 22.33
N TYR A 149 -17.42 -6.23 21.50
CA TYR A 149 -15.99 -6.02 21.27
C TYR A 149 -15.76 -4.67 20.57
N THR A 150 -14.73 -3.97 21.01
CA THR A 150 -14.29 -2.72 20.37
C THR A 150 -13.57 -3.02 19.05
N PRO A 151 -13.41 -2.03 18.13
CA PRO A 151 -12.73 -2.26 16.86
C PRO A 151 -11.32 -2.84 17.03
N ILE A 152 -10.54 -2.32 18.00
CA ILE A 152 -9.18 -2.83 18.26
C ILE A 152 -9.18 -4.27 18.80
N GLN A 153 -10.15 -4.65 19.61
CA GLN A 153 -10.28 -6.02 20.11
C GLN A 153 -10.66 -6.98 18.98
N ILE A 154 -11.58 -6.58 18.10
CA ILE A 154 -11.93 -7.34 16.90
C ILE A 154 -10.69 -7.57 16.03
N LEU A 155 -9.96 -6.52 15.71
CA LEU A 155 -8.78 -6.59 14.85
C LEU A 155 -7.66 -7.44 15.48
N ARG A 156 -7.41 -7.28 16.78
CA ARG A 156 -6.39 -8.07 17.50
C ARG A 156 -6.72 -9.55 17.57
N ASN A 157 -7.99 -9.92 17.58
CA ASN A 157 -8.42 -11.33 17.53
C ASN A 157 -7.91 -12.03 16.24
N TYR A 158 -7.74 -11.29 15.14
CA TYR A 158 -7.30 -11.85 13.86
C TYR A 158 -5.84 -11.54 13.53
N TYR A 159 -5.38 -10.31 13.81
CA TYR A 159 -4.04 -9.85 13.40
C TYR A 159 -3.02 -9.83 14.54
N GLY A 160 -3.40 -10.31 15.73
CA GLY A 160 -2.54 -10.46 16.89
C GLY A 160 -2.52 -9.26 17.84
N ASN A 161 -2.16 -9.51 19.10
CA ASN A 161 -2.20 -8.51 20.17
C ASN A 161 -1.16 -7.39 20.03
N ASN A 162 -0.17 -7.58 19.18
CA ASN A 162 0.88 -6.60 18.89
C ASN A 162 0.53 -5.68 17.70
N MET A 163 -0.73 -5.62 17.30
CA MET A 163 -1.23 -4.72 16.26
C MET A 163 -1.79 -3.45 16.90
N TYR A 164 -1.50 -2.30 16.28
CA TYR A 164 -1.88 -0.97 16.74
C TYR A 164 -2.57 -0.18 15.62
N ILE A 165 -3.45 0.75 16.01
CA ILE A 165 -4.02 1.75 15.10
C ILE A 165 -3.13 2.98 15.17
N ASN A 166 -2.62 3.40 14.03
CA ASN A 166 -1.89 4.65 13.84
C ASN A 166 -2.68 5.62 12.97
N SER A 167 -2.30 6.88 13.00
CA SER A 167 -2.86 7.94 12.15
C SER A 167 -1.76 8.73 11.46
N THR A 168 -2.08 9.34 10.33
CA THR A 168 -1.23 10.30 9.64
C THR A 168 -2.03 11.48 9.14
N GLU A 169 -1.45 12.68 9.19
CA GLU A 169 -2.02 13.89 8.60
C GLU A 169 -1.47 14.14 7.18
N GLN A 170 -0.53 13.32 6.73
CA GLN A 170 0.09 13.46 5.42
C GLN A 170 -0.81 12.85 4.35
N ILE A 171 -1.39 13.72 3.51
CA ILE A 171 -2.14 13.34 2.31
C ILE A 171 -1.40 13.92 1.12
N SER A 172 -0.96 13.08 0.20
CA SER A 172 -0.31 13.53 -1.04
C SER A 172 -0.46 12.50 -2.16
N GLY A 173 0.03 12.86 -3.34
CA GLY A 173 0.00 11.96 -4.49
C GLY A 173 0.63 10.58 -4.23
N ILE A 174 0.34 9.64 -5.12
CA ILE A 174 0.85 8.26 -5.08
C ILE A 174 2.39 8.27 -5.01
N PRO A 175 3.03 7.39 -4.19
CA PRO A 175 4.47 7.19 -4.27
C PRO A 175 4.91 7.03 -5.71
N SER A 176 6.00 7.69 -6.10
CA SER A 176 6.39 7.77 -7.51
C SER A 176 6.69 6.39 -8.09
N SER A 177 5.89 5.99 -9.07
CA SER A 177 6.14 4.80 -9.89
C SER A 177 7.27 5.07 -10.90
N TYR A 178 7.81 4.00 -11.50
CA TYR A 178 8.79 4.10 -12.57
C TYR A 178 8.39 5.13 -13.64
N PRO A 179 9.26 6.07 -14.00
CA PRO A 179 8.90 7.22 -14.84
C PRO A 179 8.72 6.89 -16.33
N GLY A 180 8.77 5.61 -16.72
CA GLY A 180 8.61 5.16 -18.11
C GLY A 180 9.88 5.22 -18.95
N ALA A 181 10.96 5.88 -18.45
CA ALA A 181 12.26 5.94 -19.09
C ALA A 181 13.37 5.68 -18.08
N ALA A 182 14.47 5.04 -18.52
CA ALA A 182 15.59 4.74 -17.65
C ALA A 182 16.32 6.02 -17.21
N LEU A 183 16.63 6.10 -15.91
CA LEU A 183 17.44 7.18 -15.35
C LEU A 183 18.92 6.83 -15.46
N ARG A 184 19.74 7.78 -15.93
CA ARG A 184 21.17 7.64 -16.15
C ARG A 184 21.87 8.98 -15.98
N ILE A 185 23.19 9.01 -16.06
CA ILE A 185 23.97 10.25 -16.01
C ILE A 185 23.36 11.28 -16.97
N GLY A 186 23.11 12.47 -16.44
CA GLY A 186 22.43 13.57 -17.11
C GLY A 186 20.92 13.64 -16.90
N SER A 187 20.27 12.59 -16.40
CA SER A 187 18.86 12.65 -16.01
C SER A 187 18.65 13.63 -14.85
N ARG A 188 17.47 14.30 -14.83
CA ARG A 188 17.16 15.32 -13.81
C ARG A 188 15.68 15.23 -13.41
N GLY A 189 15.36 15.68 -12.19
CA GLY A 189 13.99 15.85 -11.71
C GLY A 189 13.63 14.98 -10.50
N ASN A 190 12.35 14.96 -10.17
CA ASN A 190 11.85 14.31 -8.95
C ASN A 190 12.12 12.80 -8.91
N SER A 191 12.03 12.10 -10.04
CA SER A 191 12.31 10.65 -10.09
C SER A 191 13.77 10.34 -9.75
N VAL A 192 14.74 11.21 -10.13
CA VAL A 192 16.14 11.07 -9.74
C VAL A 192 16.28 11.31 -8.24
N ARG A 193 15.68 12.38 -7.73
CA ARG A 193 15.70 12.69 -6.28
C ARG A 193 15.14 11.53 -5.46
N THR A 194 14.01 10.95 -5.88
CA THR A 194 13.39 9.78 -5.23
C THR A 194 14.38 8.61 -5.11
N ILE A 195 15.09 8.27 -6.20
CA ILE A 195 16.07 7.18 -6.17
C ILE A 195 17.26 7.52 -5.25
N GLN A 196 17.74 8.75 -5.26
CA GLN A 196 18.82 9.21 -4.38
C GLN A 196 18.41 9.10 -2.90
N GLU A 197 17.21 9.56 -2.53
CA GLU A 197 16.66 9.47 -1.18
C GLU A 197 16.49 8.00 -0.75
N GLN A 198 15.94 7.16 -1.62
CA GLN A 198 15.75 5.73 -1.33
C GLN A 198 17.08 5.00 -1.15
N LEU A 199 18.06 5.22 -2.02
CA LEU A 199 19.39 4.63 -1.89
C LEU A 199 20.08 5.08 -0.60
N ASN A 200 19.97 6.36 -0.22
CA ASN A 200 20.51 6.87 1.03
C ASN A 200 19.89 6.22 2.27
N VAL A 201 18.61 5.87 2.23
CA VAL A 201 17.97 5.12 3.31
C VAL A 201 18.45 3.66 3.32
N ILE A 202 18.50 3.01 2.15
CA ILE A 202 18.98 1.64 2.00
C ILE A 202 20.43 1.52 2.46
N SER A 203 21.29 2.51 2.18
CA SER A 203 22.70 2.53 2.59
C SER A 203 22.91 2.47 4.11
N ASN A 204 21.91 2.83 4.92
CA ASN A 204 22.00 2.67 6.38
C ASN A 204 22.01 1.19 6.80
N ALA A 205 21.35 0.32 6.04
CA ALA A 205 21.36 -1.13 6.26
C ALA A 205 22.44 -1.84 5.41
N TYR A 206 22.84 -1.23 4.30
CA TYR A 206 23.86 -1.75 3.36
C TYR A 206 24.96 -0.71 3.15
N PRO A 207 25.92 -0.57 4.10
CA PRO A 207 26.89 0.53 4.10
C PRO A 207 27.88 0.56 2.93
N LEU A 208 27.96 -0.49 2.12
CA LEU A 208 28.78 -0.51 0.90
C LEU A 208 28.19 0.40 -0.18
N ILE A 209 26.89 0.70 -0.15
CA ILE A 209 26.25 1.62 -1.08
C ILE A 209 26.61 3.05 -0.66
N PRO A 210 27.33 3.82 -1.48
CA PRO A 210 27.71 5.17 -1.12
C PRO A 210 26.47 6.08 -1.07
N LYS A 211 26.47 7.02 -0.11
CA LYS A 211 25.45 8.06 -0.05
C LYS A 211 25.69 9.13 -1.09
N THR A 212 24.62 9.63 -1.67
CA THR A 212 24.65 10.68 -2.70
C THR A 212 23.88 11.92 -2.23
N ALA A 213 24.14 13.07 -2.83
CA ALA A 213 23.27 14.23 -2.67
C ALA A 213 21.89 13.94 -3.28
N ALA A 214 20.82 14.19 -2.53
CA ALA A 214 19.43 14.05 -3.03
C ALA A 214 19.00 15.35 -3.70
N ASP A 215 19.71 15.75 -4.75
CA ASP A 215 19.54 17.03 -5.47
C ASP A 215 18.67 16.90 -6.73
N GLY A 216 18.33 15.67 -7.13
CA GLY A 216 17.59 15.40 -8.36
C GLY A 216 18.44 15.47 -9.63
N ILE A 217 19.78 15.40 -9.52
CA ILE A 217 20.71 15.37 -10.65
C ILE A 217 21.42 14.02 -10.65
N PHE A 218 21.23 13.22 -11.67
CA PHE A 218 21.90 11.93 -11.83
C PHE A 218 23.34 12.14 -12.33
N GLY A 219 24.25 12.30 -11.40
CA GLY A 219 25.69 12.42 -11.64
C GLY A 219 26.43 11.08 -11.50
N GLU A 220 27.78 11.14 -11.55
CA GLU A 220 28.66 9.97 -11.38
C GLU A 220 28.49 9.34 -10.00
N ASP A 221 28.34 10.14 -8.93
CA ASP A 221 28.10 9.60 -7.57
C ASP A 221 26.81 8.80 -7.48
N THR A 222 25.75 9.28 -8.15
CA THR A 222 24.48 8.54 -8.22
C THR A 222 24.64 7.25 -9.04
N ALA A 223 25.35 7.30 -10.16
CA ALA A 223 25.61 6.12 -10.98
C ALA A 223 26.43 5.07 -10.23
N GLU A 224 27.41 5.48 -9.42
CA GLU A 224 28.21 4.58 -8.58
C GLU A 224 27.37 3.93 -7.48
N ALA A 225 26.53 4.71 -6.80
CA ALA A 225 25.59 4.17 -5.80
C ALA A 225 24.65 3.14 -6.42
N VAL A 226 24.13 3.41 -7.62
CA VAL A 226 23.26 2.48 -8.36
C VAL A 226 24.03 1.22 -8.76
N ARG A 227 25.27 1.33 -9.25
CA ARG A 227 26.10 0.19 -9.66
C ARG A 227 26.40 -0.71 -8.47
N THR A 228 26.82 -0.14 -7.35
CA THR A 228 27.07 -0.87 -6.10
C THR A 228 25.78 -1.56 -5.60
N PHE A 229 24.65 -0.87 -5.67
CA PHE A 229 23.36 -1.46 -5.35
C PHE A 229 23.04 -2.67 -6.27
N GLN A 230 23.24 -2.53 -7.56
CA GLN A 230 22.99 -3.59 -8.54
C GLN A 230 23.87 -4.82 -8.28
N GLU A 231 25.17 -4.62 -7.95
CA GLU A 231 26.09 -5.71 -7.58
C GLU A 231 25.63 -6.46 -6.33
N ILE A 232 25.22 -5.75 -5.26
CA ILE A 232 24.76 -6.36 -4.00
C ILE A 232 23.50 -7.20 -4.20
N PHE A 233 22.62 -6.80 -5.13
CA PHE A 233 21.30 -7.41 -5.30
C PHE A 233 21.14 -8.20 -6.60
N ASP A 234 22.26 -8.68 -7.18
CA ASP A 234 22.31 -9.57 -8.36
C ASP A 234 21.59 -9.00 -9.60
N LEU A 235 21.70 -7.67 -9.81
CA LEU A 235 21.27 -7.00 -11.02
C LEU A 235 22.49 -6.74 -11.94
N THR A 236 22.23 -6.42 -13.21
CA THR A 236 23.30 -5.97 -14.13
C THR A 236 23.90 -4.64 -13.62
N PRO A 237 25.22 -4.58 -13.27
CA PRO A 237 25.81 -3.40 -12.64
C PRO A 237 26.22 -2.34 -13.67
N ASP A 238 25.23 -1.82 -14.40
CA ASP A 238 25.43 -0.83 -15.46
C ASP A 238 25.34 0.64 -14.96
N GLY A 239 24.92 0.83 -13.71
CA GLY A 239 24.70 2.15 -13.12
C GLY A 239 23.49 2.89 -13.68
N ILE A 240 22.56 2.19 -14.36
CA ILE A 240 21.35 2.74 -14.96
C ILE A 240 20.14 2.24 -14.19
N VAL A 241 19.21 3.13 -13.83
CA VAL A 241 17.96 2.75 -13.19
C VAL A 241 16.90 2.50 -14.25
N GLY A 242 16.90 1.28 -14.78
CA GLY A 242 15.80 0.74 -15.59
C GLY A 242 14.64 0.25 -14.73
N PHE A 243 13.62 -0.32 -15.36
CA PHE A 243 12.42 -0.85 -14.68
C PHE A 243 12.75 -1.79 -13.51
N ASN A 244 13.57 -2.80 -13.74
CA ASN A 244 13.92 -3.78 -12.71
C ASN A 244 14.71 -3.15 -11.54
N THR A 245 15.66 -2.28 -11.84
CA THR A 245 16.46 -1.57 -10.82
C THR A 245 15.58 -0.63 -10.00
N TRP A 246 14.66 0.11 -10.65
CA TRP A 246 13.70 0.98 -9.96
C TRP A 246 12.88 0.23 -8.91
N TYR A 247 12.21 -0.85 -9.33
CA TYR A 247 11.35 -1.61 -8.41
C TYR A 247 12.12 -2.40 -7.37
N LYS A 248 13.36 -2.82 -7.67
CA LYS A 248 14.22 -3.43 -6.66
C LYS A 248 14.65 -2.44 -5.59
N ILE A 249 14.98 -1.20 -5.97
CA ILE A 249 15.26 -0.10 -5.02
C ILE A 249 14.02 0.21 -4.19
N SER A 250 12.85 0.39 -4.83
CA SER A 250 11.59 0.64 -4.14
C SER A 250 11.24 -0.45 -3.13
N ALA A 251 11.33 -1.73 -3.52
CA ALA A 251 11.07 -2.86 -2.65
C ALA A 251 12.00 -2.89 -1.43
N LEU A 252 13.30 -2.70 -1.65
CA LEU A 252 14.27 -2.68 -0.54
C LEU A 252 14.09 -1.47 0.36
N TYR A 253 13.80 -0.30 -0.20
CA TYR A 253 13.47 0.88 0.57
C TYR A 253 12.26 0.64 1.48
N VAL A 254 11.17 0.05 0.96
CA VAL A 254 10.00 -0.32 1.73
C VAL A 254 10.37 -1.30 2.86
N GLY A 255 11.17 -2.32 2.57
CA GLY A 255 11.60 -3.31 3.56
C GLY A 255 12.51 -2.73 4.64
N VAL A 256 13.53 -1.94 4.26
CA VAL A 256 14.51 -1.33 5.19
C VAL A 256 13.86 -0.24 6.05
N SER A 257 13.03 0.60 5.45
CA SER A 257 12.29 1.64 6.17
C SER A 257 11.04 1.09 6.87
N GLN A 258 10.75 -0.19 6.63
CA GLN A 258 9.58 -0.85 7.19
C GLN A 258 8.27 -0.09 6.90
N ILE A 259 8.01 0.39 5.71
CA ILE A 259 6.80 1.15 5.33
C ILE A 259 5.60 0.23 5.08
N ALA A 260 5.81 -1.02 4.68
CA ALA A 260 4.74 -1.99 4.49
C ALA A 260 5.24 -3.43 4.68
N GLU A 261 4.33 -4.35 4.94
CA GLU A 261 4.60 -5.78 4.95
C GLU A 261 4.44 -6.35 3.53
N TYR A 262 5.36 -7.20 3.11
CA TYR A 262 5.20 -8.02 1.92
C TYR A 262 4.53 -9.35 2.28
N SER A 263 3.66 -9.82 1.40
CA SER A 263 3.05 -11.16 1.49
C SER A 263 3.97 -12.22 0.92
#